data_1bbc78e95ae309080604e205e0e3702e
#
_entry.id   1bbc78e95ae309080604e205e0e3702e
#
_cell.length_a   1.000
_cell.length_b   1.000
_cell.length_c   1.000
_cell.angle_alpha   90.00
_cell.angle_beta   90.00
_cell.angle_gamma   90.00
#
_symmetry.space_group_name_H-M   'P 1'
#
loop_
_entity.id
_entity.type
_entity.pdbx_description
1 polymer ?
#
loop_
_entity_poly.entity_id
_entity_poly.type
_entity_poly.pdbx_seq_one_letter_code
_entity_poly.pdbx_strand_id
1 'polypeptide(L)'
;ISRATGSVTYRSRFMLVCAMNPCKCGWYGHPSGRCRCSPRDVRRYHARVSGPLLDRIDIIVEVPALDFDELTEPSAGESSETIRARVNAARAVQRARYGDDTTATNAHMGPRALAQFCTLSPECEQLMHQAFDAMALTARSYDRILRVARTIADLDGVQTIGLAHLAEAIQYRTYDFSVAEP
;
A
#
# COMPACT_ATOMS: atom_id res chain seq x y z
N ILE A 1 -11.15 -23.37 -7.58
CA ILE A 1 -10.94 -24.24 -6.40
C ILE A 1 -11.53 -25.58 -6.72
N SER A 2 -10.68 -26.61 -6.76
CA SER A 2 -11.11 -28.01 -6.97
C SER A 2 -11.00 -28.78 -5.65
N ARG A 3 -12.01 -29.52 -5.31
CA ARG A 3 -12.05 -30.46 -4.18
C ARG A 3 -12.66 -31.78 -4.65
N ALA A 4 -12.52 -32.86 -3.86
CA ALA A 4 -13.09 -34.18 -4.19
C ALA A 4 -14.62 -34.13 -4.47
N THR A 5 -15.33 -33.16 -3.92
CA THR A 5 -16.78 -32.97 -4.04
C THR A 5 -17.19 -32.04 -5.17
N GLY A 6 -16.27 -31.44 -5.90
CA GLY A 6 -16.58 -30.53 -7.01
C GLY A 6 -15.54 -29.45 -7.27
N SER A 7 -15.72 -28.70 -8.36
CA SER A 7 -14.89 -27.58 -8.74
C SER A 7 -15.74 -26.31 -8.87
N VAL A 8 -15.27 -25.21 -8.28
CA VAL A 8 -15.93 -23.90 -8.37
C VAL A 8 -14.92 -22.86 -8.84
N THR A 9 -15.32 -22.09 -9.84
CA THR A 9 -14.50 -21.00 -10.40
C THR A 9 -14.97 -19.65 -9.86
N TYR A 10 -14.05 -18.88 -9.27
CA TYR A 10 -14.29 -17.53 -8.80
C TYR A 10 -13.48 -16.54 -9.64
N ARG A 11 -14.03 -15.36 -9.87
CA ARG A 11 -13.26 -14.25 -10.42
C ARG A 11 -12.31 -13.74 -9.33
N SER A 12 -11.01 -13.66 -9.65
CA SER A 12 -9.97 -13.23 -8.70
C SER A 12 -9.43 -11.80 -8.96
N ARG A 13 -9.97 -11.11 -9.96
CA ARG A 13 -9.68 -9.68 -10.22
C ARG A 13 -10.61 -8.82 -9.37
N PHE A 14 -10.10 -8.34 -8.24
CA PHE A 14 -10.83 -7.43 -7.36
C PHE A 14 -9.84 -6.54 -6.62
N MET A 15 -10.29 -5.38 -6.15
CA MET A 15 -9.56 -4.53 -5.23
C MET A 15 -9.88 -4.97 -3.80
N LEU A 16 -8.86 -5.27 -3.02
CA LEU A 16 -9.00 -5.61 -1.61
C LEU A 16 -8.74 -4.37 -0.75
N VAL A 17 -9.72 -3.97 0.05
CA VAL A 17 -9.57 -2.92 1.08
C VAL A 17 -9.86 -3.56 2.42
N CYS A 18 -8.93 -3.42 3.35
CA CYS A 18 -9.04 -3.97 4.70
C CYS A 18 -8.85 -2.85 5.73
N ALA A 19 -9.54 -2.96 6.85
CA ALA A 19 -9.31 -2.15 8.03
C ALA A 19 -9.03 -3.06 9.23
N MET A 20 -8.12 -2.65 10.10
CA MET A 20 -7.73 -3.41 11.27
C MET A 20 -7.44 -2.45 12.43
N ASN A 21 -7.87 -2.81 13.62
CA ASN A 21 -7.46 -2.10 14.82
C ASN A 21 -6.03 -2.48 15.24
N PRO A 22 -5.32 -1.64 16.02
CA PRO A 22 -3.95 -1.93 16.44
C PRO A 22 -3.86 -3.08 17.45
N CYS A 23 -4.97 -3.42 18.13
CA CYS A 23 -5.08 -4.58 19.03
C CYS A 23 -6.55 -4.95 19.26
N LYS A 24 -6.81 -6.02 19.99
CA LYS A 24 -8.19 -6.49 20.30
C LYS A 24 -9.07 -5.47 21.04
N CYS A 25 -8.48 -4.52 21.79
CA CYS A 25 -9.23 -3.45 22.47
C CYS A 25 -9.24 -2.13 21.70
N GLY A 26 -8.47 -2.01 20.60
CA GLY A 26 -8.41 -0.84 19.74
C GLY A 26 -7.49 0.30 20.21
N TRP A 27 -6.86 0.20 21.40
CA TRP A 27 -6.16 1.32 22.03
C TRP A 27 -4.63 1.17 22.10
N TYR A 28 -4.04 0.16 21.48
CA TYR A 28 -2.59 0.00 21.47
C TYR A 28 -1.93 1.17 20.72
N GLY A 29 -0.90 1.77 21.33
CA GLY A 29 -0.22 2.95 20.79
C GLY A 29 -0.96 4.28 21.00
N HIS A 30 -2.20 4.27 21.51
CA HIS A 30 -2.94 5.51 21.73
C HIS A 30 -2.37 6.30 22.93
N PRO A 31 -2.17 7.64 22.82
CA PRO A 31 -1.57 8.48 23.87
C PRO A 31 -2.30 8.43 25.22
N SER A 32 -3.61 8.13 25.21
CA SER A 32 -4.41 8.06 26.45
C SER A 32 -4.04 6.93 27.40
N GLY A 33 -3.19 5.98 27.02
CA GLY A 33 -2.80 4.83 27.84
C GLY A 33 -3.95 3.85 28.15
N ARG A 34 -5.09 3.92 27.43
CA ARG A 34 -6.28 3.08 27.68
C ARG A 34 -6.09 1.62 27.31
N CYS A 35 -5.03 1.29 26.57
CA CYS A 35 -4.78 -0.11 26.19
C CYS A 35 -4.52 -0.97 27.44
N ARG A 36 -5.27 -2.06 27.57
CA ARG A 36 -5.09 -3.05 28.63
C ARG A 36 -4.62 -4.41 28.10
N CYS A 37 -4.23 -4.46 26.84
CA CYS A 37 -3.72 -5.69 26.24
C CYS A 37 -2.29 -5.94 26.71
N SER A 38 -1.99 -7.17 27.10
CA SER A 38 -0.60 -7.55 27.33
C SER A 38 0.18 -7.59 25.99
N PRO A 39 1.50 -7.43 25.99
CA PRO A 39 2.32 -7.60 24.76
C PRO A 39 2.05 -8.93 24.05
N ARG A 40 1.81 -10.00 24.82
CA ARG A 40 1.45 -11.33 24.30
C ARG A 40 0.10 -11.30 23.55
N ASP A 41 -0.90 -10.58 24.09
CA ASP A 41 -2.20 -10.46 23.43
C ASP A 41 -2.11 -9.69 22.13
N VAL A 42 -1.32 -8.61 22.09
CA VAL A 42 -1.10 -7.80 20.88
C VAL A 42 -0.39 -8.65 19.82
N ARG A 43 0.70 -9.33 20.17
CA ARG A 43 1.39 -10.25 19.25
C ARG A 43 0.46 -11.35 18.71
N ARG A 44 -0.38 -11.96 19.58
CA ARG A 44 -1.35 -12.96 19.14
C ARG A 44 -2.41 -12.39 18.20
N TYR A 45 -2.80 -11.14 18.40
CA TYR A 45 -3.75 -10.46 17.54
C TYR A 45 -3.14 -10.21 16.16
N HIS A 46 -1.94 -9.66 16.09
CA HIS A 46 -1.22 -9.40 14.83
C HIS A 46 -0.87 -10.70 14.08
N ALA A 47 -0.53 -11.76 14.78
CA ALA A 47 -0.21 -13.07 14.18
C ALA A 47 -1.38 -13.70 13.39
N ARG A 48 -2.60 -13.16 13.49
CA ARG A 48 -3.74 -13.58 12.65
C ARG A 48 -3.60 -13.10 11.20
N VAL A 49 -2.84 -12.04 10.99
CA VAL A 49 -2.50 -11.56 9.65
C VAL A 49 -1.15 -12.15 9.29
N SER A 50 -1.16 -13.09 8.33
CA SER A 50 0.08 -13.77 7.95
C SER A 50 1.02 -12.85 7.18
N GLY A 51 2.33 -13.02 7.37
CA GLY A 51 3.36 -12.31 6.60
C GLY A 51 3.13 -12.41 5.09
N PRO A 52 2.85 -13.60 4.52
CA PRO A 52 2.51 -13.74 3.09
C PRO A 52 1.28 -12.96 2.63
N LEU A 53 0.31 -12.66 3.51
CA LEU A 53 -0.82 -11.81 3.17
C LEU A 53 -0.38 -10.34 3.13
N LEU A 54 0.32 -9.87 4.16
CA LEU A 54 0.88 -8.51 4.21
C LEU A 54 1.78 -8.23 3.01
N ASP A 55 2.61 -9.20 2.64
CA ASP A 55 3.46 -9.11 1.47
C ASP A 55 2.68 -8.95 0.15
N ARG A 56 1.39 -9.30 0.15
CA ARG A 56 0.47 -9.13 -0.98
C ARG A 56 -0.34 -7.83 -0.95
N ILE A 57 -0.38 -7.14 0.16
CA ILE A 57 -1.00 -5.80 0.26
C ILE A 57 -0.05 -4.78 -0.36
N ASP A 58 -0.53 -3.91 -1.24
CA ASP A 58 0.32 -2.94 -1.93
C ASP A 58 0.57 -1.70 -1.08
N ILE A 59 -0.43 -1.24 -0.34
CA ILE A 59 -0.41 -0.01 0.45
C ILE A 59 -0.92 -0.32 1.85
N ILE A 60 -0.13 0.03 2.87
CA ILE A 60 -0.51 -0.02 4.28
C ILE A 60 -0.43 1.39 4.82
N VAL A 61 -1.51 1.85 5.45
CA VAL A 61 -1.60 3.20 6.01
C VAL A 61 -2.03 3.09 7.46
N GLU A 62 -1.30 3.76 8.33
CA GLU A 62 -1.70 3.96 9.72
C GLU A 62 -2.56 5.22 9.80
N VAL A 63 -3.75 5.08 10.37
CA VAL A 63 -4.68 6.19 10.59
C VAL A 63 -4.60 6.58 12.07
N PRO A 64 -4.06 7.76 12.40
CA PRO A 64 -3.97 8.21 13.77
C PRO A 64 -5.36 8.44 14.37
N ALA A 65 -5.43 8.41 15.70
CA ALA A 65 -6.63 8.84 16.39
C ALA A 65 -6.78 10.36 16.26
N LEU A 66 -7.98 10.82 15.96
CA LEU A 66 -8.32 12.24 15.97
C LEU A 66 -8.53 12.71 17.39
N ASP A 67 -8.13 13.93 17.70
CA ASP A 67 -8.49 14.59 18.93
C ASP A 67 -9.88 15.29 18.83
N PHE A 68 -10.33 15.88 19.93
CA PHE A 68 -11.66 16.49 19.97
C PHE A 68 -11.73 17.74 19.08
N ASP A 69 -10.66 18.51 19.02
CA ASP A 69 -10.61 19.76 18.25
C ASP A 69 -10.62 19.46 16.74
N GLU A 70 -9.87 18.43 16.32
CA GLU A 70 -9.90 17.93 14.93
C GLU A 70 -11.27 17.41 14.50
N LEU A 71 -12.07 16.88 15.44
CA LEU A 71 -13.44 16.42 15.17
C LEU A 71 -14.45 17.58 15.08
N THR A 72 -14.22 18.66 15.85
CA THR A 72 -15.17 19.79 15.95
C THR A 72 -14.85 20.89 14.96
N GLU A 73 -13.62 21.03 14.53
CA GLU A 73 -13.18 21.92 13.45
C GLU A 73 -13.02 21.12 12.16
N PRO A 74 -14.09 20.95 11.36
CA PRO A 74 -13.96 20.24 10.11
C PRO A 74 -13.04 21.04 9.19
N SER A 75 -11.75 20.67 9.13
CA SER A 75 -10.93 21.11 8.02
C SER A 75 -11.62 20.59 6.76
N ALA A 76 -11.96 21.51 5.86
CA ALA A 76 -12.54 21.15 4.58
C ALA A 76 -11.48 20.30 3.83
N GLY A 77 -11.55 19.00 4.00
CA GLY A 77 -10.72 18.06 3.24
C GLY A 77 -10.96 18.23 1.73
N GLU A 78 -10.10 17.69 0.95
CA GLU A 78 -10.21 17.73 -0.51
C GLU A 78 -11.54 17.12 -0.96
N SER A 79 -12.26 17.78 -1.87
CA SER A 79 -13.56 17.30 -2.34
C SER A 79 -13.43 16.00 -3.15
N SER A 80 -14.45 15.14 -3.09
CA SER A 80 -14.49 13.92 -3.91
C SER A 80 -14.42 14.22 -5.41
N GLU A 81 -14.86 15.40 -5.86
CA GLU A 81 -14.79 15.83 -7.25
C GLU A 81 -13.33 16.08 -7.66
N THR A 82 -12.56 16.80 -6.85
CA THR A 82 -11.16 17.08 -7.07
C THR A 82 -10.33 15.77 -7.10
N ILE A 83 -10.57 14.88 -6.13
CA ILE A 83 -9.90 13.56 -6.08
C ILE A 83 -10.24 12.75 -7.33
N ARG A 84 -11.51 12.73 -7.75
CA ARG A 84 -11.97 12.02 -8.95
C ARG A 84 -11.31 12.55 -10.22
N ALA A 85 -11.18 13.87 -10.36
CA ALA A 85 -10.51 14.48 -11.50
C ALA A 85 -9.06 14.02 -11.62
N ARG A 86 -8.31 14.05 -10.51
CA ARG A 86 -6.91 13.59 -10.44
C ARG A 86 -6.80 12.10 -10.77
N VAL A 87 -7.65 11.27 -10.21
CA VAL A 87 -7.67 9.82 -10.49
C VAL A 87 -8.00 9.55 -11.96
N ASN A 88 -8.96 10.28 -12.53
CA ASN A 88 -9.33 10.11 -13.95
C ASN A 88 -8.19 10.51 -14.88
N ALA A 89 -7.41 11.55 -14.55
CA ALA A 89 -6.23 11.94 -15.32
C ALA A 89 -5.16 10.83 -15.29
N ALA A 90 -4.82 10.31 -14.11
CA ALA A 90 -3.89 9.18 -13.98
C ALA A 90 -4.39 7.93 -14.74
N ARG A 91 -5.69 7.64 -14.67
CA ARG A 91 -6.30 6.53 -15.43
C ARG A 91 -6.24 6.74 -16.95
N ALA A 92 -6.32 7.98 -17.43
CA ALA A 92 -6.14 8.27 -18.84
C ALA A 92 -4.71 7.96 -19.30
N VAL A 93 -3.70 8.31 -18.50
CA VAL A 93 -2.29 7.98 -18.78
C VAL A 93 -2.10 6.44 -18.83
N GLN A 94 -2.70 5.71 -17.88
CA GLN A 94 -2.61 4.24 -17.87
C GLN A 94 -3.31 3.62 -19.08
N ARG A 95 -4.49 4.10 -19.46
CA ARG A 95 -5.17 3.63 -20.69
C ARG A 95 -4.32 3.86 -21.95
N ALA A 96 -3.70 5.02 -22.06
CA ALA A 96 -2.80 5.30 -23.18
C ALA A 96 -1.57 4.37 -23.19
N ARG A 97 -1.06 4.01 -22.00
CA ARG A 97 0.08 3.08 -21.83
C ARG A 97 -0.25 1.65 -22.22
N TYR A 98 -1.45 1.17 -21.92
CA TYR A 98 -1.85 -0.24 -22.11
C TYR A 98 -2.69 -0.47 -23.38
N GLY A 99 -3.03 0.59 -24.13
CA GLY A 99 -3.79 0.48 -25.37
C GLY A 99 -5.18 -0.11 -25.18
N ASP A 100 -5.49 -1.16 -25.94
CA ASP A 100 -6.82 -1.75 -26.00
C ASP A 100 -7.28 -2.44 -24.72
N ASP A 101 -6.38 -2.75 -23.77
CA ASP A 101 -6.79 -3.30 -22.48
C ASP A 101 -7.26 -2.18 -21.53
N THR A 102 -8.49 -1.74 -21.71
CA THR A 102 -9.12 -0.68 -20.90
C THR A 102 -9.26 -1.03 -19.43
N THR A 103 -9.06 -2.31 -19.08
CA THR A 103 -9.11 -2.79 -17.68
C THR A 103 -7.74 -2.87 -17.04
N ALA A 104 -6.66 -2.73 -17.82
CA ALA A 104 -5.30 -2.77 -17.31
C ALA A 104 -5.00 -1.58 -16.40
N THR A 105 -4.26 -1.86 -15.34
CA THR A 105 -3.75 -0.89 -14.37
C THR A 105 -2.30 -1.21 -14.06
N ASN A 106 -1.59 -0.25 -13.46
CA ASN A 106 -0.22 -0.49 -13.01
C ASN A 106 -0.11 -1.69 -12.06
N ALA A 107 -1.14 -1.97 -11.26
CA ALA A 107 -1.18 -3.14 -10.37
C ALA A 107 -1.04 -4.49 -11.11
N HIS A 108 -1.36 -4.52 -12.41
CA HIS A 108 -1.30 -5.73 -13.23
C HIS A 108 -0.05 -5.82 -14.11
N MET A 109 0.92 -4.91 -13.97
CA MET A 109 2.18 -4.97 -14.71
C MET A 109 2.89 -6.30 -14.48
N GLY A 110 3.18 -7.00 -15.59
CA GLY A 110 4.11 -8.13 -15.60
C GLY A 110 5.57 -7.65 -15.68
N PRO A 111 6.55 -8.57 -15.62
CA PRO A 111 7.97 -8.23 -15.61
C PRO A 111 8.41 -7.37 -16.81
N ARG A 112 7.89 -7.63 -18.01
CA ARG A 112 8.21 -6.85 -19.21
C ARG A 112 7.73 -5.40 -19.09
N ALA A 113 6.52 -5.17 -18.59
CA ALA A 113 5.97 -3.83 -18.40
C ALA A 113 6.69 -3.07 -17.28
N LEU A 114 7.06 -3.76 -16.18
CA LEU A 114 7.88 -3.17 -15.13
C LEU A 114 9.23 -2.67 -15.68
N ALA A 115 9.94 -3.50 -16.44
CA ALA A 115 11.21 -3.10 -17.03
C ALA A 115 11.06 -1.93 -18.00
N GLN A 116 9.94 -1.83 -18.69
CA GLN A 116 9.68 -0.77 -19.67
C GLN A 116 9.24 0.56 -19.04
N PHE A 117 8.36 0.52 -18.04
CA PHE A 117 7.66 1.69 -17.51
C PHE A 117 8.08 2.11 -16.10
N CYS A 118 8.90 1.30 -15.43
CA CYS A 118 9.37 1.56 -14.06
C CYS A 118 10.90 1.65 -14.00
N THR A 119 11.53 2.25 -15.01
CA THR A 119 12.98 2.52 -15.00
C THR A 119 13.31 3.51 -13.90
N LEU A 120 14.34 3.23 -13.14
CA LEU A 120 14.84 4.08 -12.07
C LEU A 120 16.08 4.84 -12.51
N SER A 121 16.26 6.06 -12.00
CA SER A 121 17.55 6.76 -12.09
C SER A 121 18.56 6.13 -11.12
N PRO A 122 19.87 6.37 -11.28
CA PRO A 122 20.89 5.86 -10.36
C PRO A 122 20.64 6.23 -8.91
N GLU A 123 20.10 7.43 -8.65
CA GLU A 123 19.74 7.87 -7.29
C GLU A 123 18.54 7.08 -6.73
N CYS A 124 17.53 6.82 -7.57
CA CYS A 124 16.39 5.99 -7.19
C CYS A 124 16.82 4.53 -6.97
N GLU A 125 17.74 4.00 -7.78
CA GLU A 125 18.30 2.65 -7.56
C GLU A 125 19.04 2.56 -6.22
N GLN A 126 19.81 3.58 -5.88
CA GLN A 126 20.49 3.64 -4.58
C GLN A 126 19.51 3.67 -3.40
N LEU A 127 18.44 4.48 -3.49
CA LEU A 127 17.40 4.53 -2.48
C LEU A 127 16.69 3.17 -2.33
N MET A 128 16.36 2.54 -3.46
CA MET A 128 15.72 1.22 -3.47
C MET A 128 16.64 0.15 -2.84
N HIS A 129 17.94 0.19 -3.14
CA HIS A 129 18.91 -0.74 -2.55
C HIS A 129 18.99 -0.58 -1.04
N GLN A 130 19.08 0.66 -0.54
CA GLN A 130 19.08 0.93 0.89
C GLN A 130 17.81 0.43 1.57
N ALA A 131 16.64 0.68 0.96
CA ALA A 131 15.36 0.19 1.49
C ALA A 131 15.28 -1.34 1.47
N PHE A 132 15.80 -1.98 0.41
CA PHE A 132 15.81 -3.43 0.27
C PHE A 132 16.57 -4.10 1.41
N ASP A 133 17.76 -3.58 1.74
CA ASP A 133 18.61 -4.10 2.81
C ASP A 133 18.02 -3.78 4.21
N ALA A 134 17.60 -2.53 4.43
CA ALA A 134 17.11 -2.09 5.73
C ALA A 134 15.79 -2.77 6.14
N MET A 135 14.92 -3.07 5.18
CA MET A 135 13.58 -3.62 5.42
C MET A 135 13.48 -5.12 5.09
N ALA A 136 14.60 -5.77 4.73
CA ALA A 136 14.63 -7.18 4.29
C ALA A 136 13.54 -7.48 3.23
N LEU A 137 13.43 -6.63 2.22
CA LEU A 137 12.40 -6.74 1.19
C LEU A 137 12.58 -8.00 0.35
N THR A 138 11.47 -8.52 -0.14
CA THR A 138 11.46 -9.63 -1.10
C THR A 138 11.40 -9.10 -2.55
N ALA A 139 11.71 -9.94 -3.53
CA ALA A 139 11.52 -9.61 -4.95
C ALA A 139 10.06 -9.20 -5.24
N ARG A 140 9.08 -9.79 -4.54
CA ARG A 140 7.66 -9.43 -4.66
C ARG A 140 7.39 -8.04 -4.12
N SER A 141 7.99 -7.67 -2.98
CA SER A 141 7.88 -6.33 -2.41
C SER A 141 8.50 -5.28 -3.34
N TYR A 142 9.65 -5.59 -3.93
CA TYR A 142 10.30 -4.73 -4.92
C TYR A 142 9.38 -4.39 -6.10
N ASP A 143 8.79 -5.40 -6.74
CA ASP A 143 7.85 -5.20 -7.85
C ASP A 143 6.64 -4.35 -7.46
N ARG A 144 6.13 -4.51 -6.22
CA ARG A 144 5.00 -3.74 -5.72
C ARG A 144 5.35 -2.29 -5.50
N ILE A 145 6.50 -2.01 -4.89
CA ILE A 145 7.00 -0.65 -4.72
C ILE A 145 7.09 0.06 -6.08
N LEU A 146 7.63 -0.60 -7.09
CA LEU A 146 7.72 -0.03 -8.44
C LEU A 146 6.34 0.30 -9.03
N ARG A 147 5.35 -0.59 -8.87
CA ARG A 147 3.97 -0.35 -9.37
C ARG A 147 3.31 0.83 -8.65
N VAL A 148 3.50 0.94 -7.34
CA VAL A 148 3.00 2.06 -6.53
C VAL A 148 3.70 3.34 -6.93
N ALA A 149 5.04 3.38 -7.00
CA ALA A 149 5.82 4.54 -7.41
C ALA A 149 5.42 5.03 -8.81
N ARG A 150 5.19 4.10 -9.77
CA ARG A 150 4.68 4.45 -11.10
C ARG A 150 3.28 5.06 -11.02
N THR A 151 2.44 4.58 -10.13
CA THR A 151 1.08 5.12 -9.96
C THR A 151 1.10 6.52 -9.34
N ILE A 152 1.98 6.77 -8.37
CA ILE A 152 2.19 8.10 -7.79
C ILE A 152 2.68 9.07 -8.87
N ALA A 153 3.67 8.67 -9.67
CA ALA A 153 4.16 9.50 -10.78
C ALA A 153 3.08 9.74 -11.86
N ASP A 154 2.17 8.79 -12.11
CA ASP A 154 1.02 9.02 -13.00
C ASP A 154 0.02 10.03 -12.40
N LEU A 155 -0.17 10.02 -11.07
CA LEU A 155 -1.00 11.00 -10.37
C LEU A 155 -0.41 12.42 -10.44
N ASP A 156 0.91 12.53 -10.43
CA ASP A 156 1.66 13.79 -10.60
C ASP A 156 1.78 14.22 -12.06
N GLY A 157 1.30 13.39 -13.01
CA GLY A 157 1.35 13.68 -14.44
C GLY A 157 2.74 13.61 -15.06
N VAL A 158 3.70 12.94 -14.43
CA VAL A 158 5.09 12.84 -14.90
C VAL A 158 5.42 11.46 -15.47
N GLN A 159 6.31 11.45 -16.47
CA GLN A 159 6.67 10.21 -17.17
C GLN A 159 7.72 9.37 -16.42
N THR A 160 8.57 9.99 -15.61
CA THR A 160 9.66 9.33 -14.91
C THR A 160 9.34 9.17 -13.42
N ILE A 161 9.75 8.05 -12.85
CA ILE A 161 9.70 7.86 -11.40
C ILE A 161 10.86 8.65 -10.78
N GLY A 162 10.52 9.65 -9.95
CA GLY A 162 11.50 10.42 -9.19
C GLY A 162 11.67 9.90 -7.76
N LEU A 163 12.65 10.46 -7.05
CA LEU A 163 12.95 10.11 -5.65
C LEU A 163 11.73 10.23 -4.72
N ALA A 164 10.95 11.30 -4.86
CA ALA A 164 9.77 11.54 -4.01
C ALA A 164 8.73 10.41 -4.21
N HIS A 165 8.44 10.02 -5.45
CA HIS A 165 7.49 8.96 -5.77
C HIS A 165 7.94 7.61 -5.21
N LEU A 166 9.25 7.33 -5.30
CA LEU A 166 9.81 6.09 -4.79
C LEU A 166 9.83 6.07 -3.26
N ALA A 167 10.22 7.17 -2.61
CA ALA A 167 10.24 7.30 -1.17
C ALA A 167 8.83 7.11 -0.58
N GLU A 168 7.81 7.76 -1.17
CA GLU A 168 6.42 7.58 -0.76
C GLU A 168 5.96 6.13 -0.93
N ALA A 169 6.28 5.49 -2.06
CA ALA A 169 5.93 4.08 -2.29
C ALA A 169 6.59 3.13 -1.28
N ILE A 170 7.82 3.42 -0.86
CA ILE A 170 8.53 2.68 0.20
C ILE A 170 7.83 2.89 1.55
N GLN A 171 7.41 4.12 1.88
CA GLN A 171 6.71 4.40 3.14
C GLN A 171 5.44 3.56 3.31
N TYR A 172 4.70 3.30 2.25
CA TYR A 172 3.53 2.41 2.29
C TYR A 172 3.87 0.94 2.62
N ARG A 173 5.15 0.61 2.74
CA ARG A 173 5.65 -0.74 3.12
C ARG A 173 6.33 -0.76 4.49
N THR A 174 6.51 0.38 5.15
CA THR A 174 7.23 0.49 6.43
C THR A 174 6.40 0.14 7.67
N TYR A 175 5.23 -0.48 7.51
CA TYR A 175 4.42 -0.86 8.66
C TYR A 175 5.11 -1.95 9.47
N ASP A 176 5.36 -1.64 10.73
CA ASP A 176 5.99 -2.55 11.69
C ASP A 176 4.95 -3.10 12.68
N PHE A 177 4.72 -4.42 12.62
CA PHE A 177 3.91 -5.12 13.60
C PHE A 177 4.70 -5.50 14.87
N SER A 178 5.95 -5.06 15.01
CA SER A 178 6.70 -5.30 16.22
C SER A 178 6.00 -4.62 17.41
N VAL A 179 5.76 -5.40 18.43
CA VAL A 179 5.26 -4.89 19.70
C VAL A 179 6.48 -4.49 20.51
N ALA A 180 6.62 -3.21 20.81
CA ALA A 180 7.70 -2.75 21.69
C ALA A 180 7.72 -3.63 22.96
N GLU A 181 8.87 -4.20 23.25
CA GLU A 181 9.07 -4.85 24.53
C GLU A 181 9.13 -3.74 25.61
N PRO A 182 8.51 -3.96 26.79
CA PRO A 182 8.52 -2.98 27.87
C PRO A 182 9.91 -2.74 28.45
#